data_dea5a16cf2619641e38a86d78d531549
#
_entry.id   dea5a16cf2619641e38a86d78d531549
#
_cell.length_a   1.000
_cell.length_b   1.000
_cell.length_c   1.000
_cell.angle_alpha   90.00
_cell.angle_beta   90.00
_cell.angle_gamma   90.00
#
_symmetry.space_group_name_H-M   'P 1'
#
loop_
_entity.id
_entity.type
_entity.pdbx_description
1 polymer ?
#
loop_
_entity_poly.entity_id
_entity_poly.type
_entity_poly.pdbx_seq_one_letter_code
_entity_poly.pdbx_strand_id
1 'polypeptide(L)'
;SRIGAMDPAADKQAAIDNNYTLKYNRLSYEQLTDGSVEQQNMARTIEDQTAAISSSLENLYNQVLQKRNEYQTAVAALELEKTRMEAADRKMSVGTIGRLEYLQQKNSYAARETAVKTADLALFQAMETYDQAVEGNLGVS
;
A
#
# COMPACT_ATOMS: atom_id res chain seq x y z
N SER A 1 0.64 -13.04 7.86
CA SER A 1 1.13 -12.09 6.89
C SER A 1 1.51 -10.77 7.57
N ARG A 2 2.37 -10.01 6.92
CA ARG A 2 2.86 -8.74 7.44
C ARG A 2 1.73 -7.72 7.67
N ILE A 3 0.71 -7.72 6.82
CA ILE A 3 -0.43 -6.82 6.93
C ILE A 3 -1.20 -7.07 8.22
N GLY A 4 -1.36 -8.33 8.61
CA GLY A 4 -2.03 -8.70 9.86
C GLY A 4 -1.27 -8.25 11.10
N ALA A 5 0.04 -8.01 10.99
CA ALA A 5 0.89 -7.51 12.07
C ALA A 5 0.92 -5.97 12.15
N MET A 6 0.36 -5.27 11.17
CA MET A 6 0.29 -3.81 11.18
C MET A 6 -0.72 -3.33 12.22
N ASP A 7 -0.29 -2.40 13.07
CA ASP A 7 -1.14 -1.75 14.06
C ASP A 7 -1.22 -0.27 13.72
N PRO A 8 -2.29 0.18 13.04
CA PRO A 8 -2.38 1.58 12.61
C PRO A 8 -2.27 2.59 13.76
N ALA A 9 -2.78 2.27 14.94
CA ALA A 9 -2.71 3.18 16.09
C ALA A 9 -1.28 3.32 16.60
N ALA A 10 -0.55 2.21 16.78
CA ALA A 10 0.84 2.23 17.21
C ALA A 10 1.72 2.83 16.11
N ASP A 11 1.44 2.53 14.85
CA ASP A 11 2.21 3.04 13.70
C ASP A 11 2.02 4.54 13.50
N LYS A 12 0.81 5.07 13.76
CA LYS A 12 0.57 6.52 13.77
C LYS A 12 1.46 7.22 14.78
N GLN A 13 1.53 6.67 15.98
CA GLN A 13 2.37 7.26 17.02
C GLN A 13 3.85 7.19 16.64
N ALA A 14 4.30 6.07 16.08
CA ALA A 14 5.67 5.92 15.61
C ALA A 14 5.98 6.91 14.48
N ALA A 15 5.07 7.10 13.53
CA ALA A 15 5.24 8.06 12.44
C ALA A 15 5.37 9.48 12.97
N ILE A 16 4.56 9.85 13.96
CA ILE A 16 4.61 11.15 14.62
C ILE A 16 5.95 11.32 15.34
N ASP A 17 6.34 10.33 16.14
CA ASP A 17 7.56 10.40 16.94
C ASP A 17 8.82 10.43 16.10
N ASN A 18 8.81 9.75 14.96
CA ASN A 18 9.97 9.64 14.06
C ASN A 18 10.07 10.73 13.02
N ASN A 19 9.02 11.53 12.82
CA ASN A 19 8.98 12.52 11.73
C ASN A 19 10.01 13.62 11.96
N TYR A 20 10.92 13.82 11.01
CA TYR A 20 12.03 14.78 11.11
C TYR A 20 11.55 16.24 11.17
N THR A 21 10.58 16.60 10.34
CA THR A 21 10.04 17.96 10.31
C THR A 21 9.39 18.31 11.63
N LEU A 22 8.61 17.38 12.17
CA LEU A 22 7.92 17.56 13.44
C LEU A 22 8.90 17.64 14.61
N LYS A 23 9.94 16.82 14.62
CA LYS A 23 11.02 16.89 15.63
C LYS A 23 11.69 18.26 15.62
N TYR A 24 12.02 18.73 14.42
CA TYR A 24 12.64 20.05 14.27
C TYR A 24 11.73 21.16 14.83
N ASN A 25 10.45 21.11 14.49
CA ASN A 25 9.49 22.11 14.94
C ASN A 25 9.27 22.06 16.45
N ARG A 26 9.29 20.90 17.05
CA ARG A 26 9.19 20.75 18.51
C ARG A 26 10.41 21.37 19.22
N LEU A 27 11.60 21.15 18.67
CA LEU A 27 12.82 21.80 19.20
C LEU A 27 12.75 23.30 19.05
N SER A 28 12.29 23.80 17.90
CA SER A 28 12.12 25.22 17.66
C SER A 28 11.12 25.84 18.64
N TYR A 29 10.02 25.12 18.93
CA TYR A 29 9.02 25.55 19.92
C TYR A 29 9.66 25.77 21.31
N GLU A 30 10.49 24.82 21.74
CA GLU A 30 11.16 24.90 23.04
C GLU A 30 12.09 26.09 23.16
N GLN A 31 12.65 26.57 22.05
CA GLN A 31 13.57 27.68 22.00
C GLN A 31 12.88 29.06 21.93
N LEU A 32 11.58 29.09 21.72
CA LEU A 32 10.81 30.33 21.64
C LEU A 32 10.41 30.82 23.02
N THR A 33 10.17 32.11 23.14
CA THR A 33 9.73 32.73 24.39
C THR A 33 8.35 32.22 24.79
N ASP A 34 8.22 31.80 26.04
CA ASP A 34 6.95 31.26 26.58
C ASP A 34 5.84 32.32 26.45
N GLY A 35 4.71 31.89 25.89
CA GLY A 35 3.53 32.72 25.72
C GLY A 35 3.63 33.73 24.58
N SER A 36 4.72 33.73 23.80
CA SER A 36 4.86 34.63 22.65
C SER A 36 3.92 34.21 21.52
N VAL A 37 3.64 35.15 20.61
CA VAL A 37 2.84 34.87 19.40
C VAL A 37 3.54 33.83 18.55
N GLU A 38 4.85 33.90 18.41
CA GLU A 38 5.67 32.96 17.66
C GLU A 38 5.54 31.56 18.24
N GLN A 39 5.58 31.41 19.55
CA GLN A 39 5.42 30.14 20.21
C GLN A 39 4.00 29.57 19.99
N GLN A 40 2.98 30.41 20.10
CA GLN A 40 1.59 30.00 19.85
C GLN A 40 1.40 29.54 18.41
N ASN A 41 1.99 30.25 17.44
CA ASN A 41 1.92 29.88 16.03
C ASN A 41 2.65 28.56 15.77
N MET A 42 3.80 28.35 16.41
CA MET A 42 4.54 27.08 16.30
C MET A 42 3.73 25.94 16.89
N ALA A 43 3.04 26.15 18.02
CA ALA A 43 2.19 25.15 18.62
C ALA A 43 1.07 24.71 17.66
N ARG A 44 0.46 25.66 16.97
CA ARG A 44 -0.57 25.35 15.96
C ARG A 44 0.02 24.59 14.78
N THR A 45 1.20 24.98 14.32
CA THR A 45 1.89 24.27 13.25
C THR A 45 2.17 22.83 13.62
N ILE A 46 2.66 22.59 14.85
CA ILE A 46 2.92 21.24 15.37
C ILE A 46 1.64 20.42 15.43
N GLU A 47 0.56 21.02 15.93
CA GLU A 47 -0.75 20.37 16.00
C GLU A 47 -1.25 19.99 14.62
N ASP A 48 -1.19 20.92 13.66
CA ASP A 48 -1.60 20.69 12.28
C ASP A 48 -0.76 19.60 11.60
N GLN A 49 0.55 19.63 11.83
CA GLN A 49 1.45 18.62 11.26
C GLN A 49 1.20 17.24 11.87
N THR A 50 0.93 17.17 13.17
CA THR A 50 0.59 15.91 13.84
C THR A 50 -0.68 15.31 13.24
N ALA A 51 -1.70 16.15 13.02
CA ALA A 51 -2.94 15.73 12.40
C ALA A 51 -2.71 15.28 10.95
N ALA A 52 -1.87 16.00 10.20
CA ALA A 52 -1.54 15.65 8.81
C ALA A 52 -0.82 14.30 8.71
N ILE A 53 0.14 14.04 9.60
CA ILE A 53 0.85 12.76 9.65
C ILE A 53 -0.12 11.63 9.95
N SER A 54 -0.98 11.81 10.92
CA SER A 54 -1.99 10.81 11.32
C SER A 54 -2.92 10.48 10.16
N SER A 55 -3.44 11.51 9.49
CA SER A 55 -4.34 11.36 8.35
C SER A 55 -3.64 10.70 7.15
N SER A 56 -2.42 11.10 6.86
CA SER A 56 -1.64 10.54 5.75
C SER A 56 -1.32 9.06 5.98
N LEU A 57 -0.96 8.70 7.21
CA LEU A 57 -0.67 7.30 7.52
C LEU A 57 -1.92 6.43 7.42
N GLU A 58 -3.06 6.96 7.86
CA GLU A 58 -4.35 6.28 7.72
C GLU A 58 -4.67 6.02 6.24
N ASN A 59 -4.44 7.02 5.38
CA ASN A 59 -4.64 6.88 3.94
C ASN A 59 -3.68 5.83 3.35
N LEU A 60 -2.43 5.82 3.77
CA LEU A 60 -1.44 4.84 3.31
C LEU A 60 -1.83 3.42 3.76
N TYR A 61 -2.33 3.28 4.97
CA TYR A 61 -2.82 1.98 5.46
C TYR A 61 -3.99 1.49 4.61
N ASN A 62 -4.94 2.38 4.30
CA ASN A 62 -6.08 2.04 3.46
C ASN A 62 -5.65 1.64 2.05
N GLN A 63 -4.62 2.29 1.51
CA GLN A 63 -4.03 1.90 0.23
C GLN A 63 -3.43 0.50 0.28
N VAL A 64 -2.74 0.14 1.37
CA VAL A 64 -2.22 -1.22 1.55
C VAL A 64 -3.37 -2.24 1.53
N LEU A 65 -4.46 -1.95 2.26
CA LEU A 65 -5.62 -2.84 2.28
C LEU A 65 -6.26 -2.97 0.90
N GLN A 66 -6.37 -1.87 0.16
CA GLN A 66 -6.91 -1.87 -1.20
C GLN A 66 -6.04 -2.73 -2.12
N LYS A 67 -4.72 -2.55 -2.08
CA LYS A 67 -3.79 -3.32 -2.91
C LYS A 67 -3.78 -4.80 -2.54
N ARG A 68 -3.93 -5.11 -1.26
CA ARG A 68 -4.11 -6.50 -0.82
C ARG A 68 -5.37 -7.12 -1.44
N ASN A 69 -6.49 -6.38 -1.41
CA ASN A 69 -7.74 -6.86 -1.99
C ASN A 69 -7.62 -7.06 -3.50
N GLU A 70 -6.95 -6.15 -4.19
CA GLU A 70 -6.68 -6.27 -5.63
C GLU A 70 -5.81 -7.49 -5.93
N TYR A 71 -4.80 -7.75 -5.11
CA TYR A 71 -3.95 -8.92 -5.24
C TYR A 71 -4.75 -10.22 -5.03
N GLN A 72 -5.57 -10.27 -3.99
CA GLN A 72 -6.41 -11.44 -3.72
C GLN A 72 -7.39 -11.71 -4.86
N THR A 73 -7.97 -10.67 -5.45
CA THR A 73 -8.85 -10.76 -6.61
C THR A 73 -8.09 -11.30 -7.83
N ALA A 74 -6.88 -10.81 -8.06
CA ALA A 74 -6.05 -11.27 -9.18
C ALA A 74 -5.69 -12.75 -9.03
N VAL A 75 -5.34 -13.19 -7.81
CA VAL A 75 -5.04 -14.61 -7.53
C VAL A 75 -6.25 -15.47 -7.77
N ALA A 76 -7.44 -15.04 -7.32
CA ALA A 76 -8.68 -15.79 -7.55
C ALA A 76 -9.00 -15.92 -9.04
N ALA A 77 -8.80 -14.83 -9.81
CA ALA A 77 -8.98 -14.84 -11.26
C ALA A 77 -8.01 -15.79 -11.96
N LEU A 78 -6.76 -15.84 -11.48
CA LEU A 78 -5.76 -16.78 -12.02
C LEU A 78 -6.16 -18.22 -11.75
N GLU A 79 -6.63 -18.54 -10.55
CA GLU A 79 -7.08 -19.89 -10.21
C GLU A 79 -8.23 -20.35 -11.11
N LEU A 80 -9.19 -19.45 -11.38
CA LEU A 80 -10.28 -19.75 -12.31
C LEU A 80 -9.75 -19.98 -13.73
N GLU A 81 -8.84 -19.13 -14.19
CA GLU A 81 -8.25 -19.23 -15.52
C GLU A 81 -7.41 -20.50 -15.65
N LYS A 82 -6.74 -20.93 -14.57
CA LYS A 82 -6.00 -22.19 -14.53
C LYS A 82 -6.90 -23.37 -14.78
N THR A 83 -8.09 -23.38 -14.17
CA THR A 83 -9.10 -24.44 -14.40
C THR A 83 -9.52 -24.46 -15.87
N ARG A 84 -9.73 -23.29 -16.48
CA ARG A 84 -10.07 -23.17 -17.90
C ARG A 84 -8.94 -23.67 -18.81
N MET A 85 -7.69 -23.35 -18.43
CA MET A 85 -6.53 -23.79 -19.19
C MET A 85 -6.37 -25.32 -19.14
N GLU A 86 -6.56 -25.91 -17.96
CA GLU A 86 -6.54 -27.35 -17.79
C GLU A 86 -7.61 -28.04 -18.64
N ALA A 87 -8.81 -27.45 -18.71
CA ALA A 87 -9.88 -27.95 -19.57
C ALA A 87 -9.51 -27.85 -21.06
N ALA A 88 -8.89 -26.73 -21.46
CA ALA A 88 -8.41 -26.53 -22.83
C ALA A 88 -7.32 -27.53 -23.19
N ASP A 89 -6.41 -27.82 -22.27
CA ASP A 89 -5.35 -28.82 -22.47
C ASP A 89 -5.95 -30.21 -22.70
N ARG A 90 -6.97 -30.61 -21.92
CA ARG A 90 -7.66 -31.87 -22.09
C ARG A 90 -8.37 -31.95 -23.45
N LYS A 91 -9.05 -30.86 -23.84
CA LYS A 91 -9.74 -30.80 -25.14
C LYS A 91 -8.75 -30.87 -26.31
N MET A 92 -7.59 -30.19 -26.17
CA MET A 92 -6.55 -30.24 -27.20
C MET A 92 -5.98 -31.65 -27.34
N SER A 93 -5.78 -32.33 -26.23
CA SER A 93 -5.29 -33.73 -26.18
C SER A 93 -6.21 -34.68 -26.93
N VAL A 94 -7.52 -34.47 -26.88
CA VAL A 94 -8.50 -35.35 -27.55
C VAL A 94 -9.02 -34.76 -28.87
N GLY A 95 -8.49 -33.63 -29.30
CA GLY A 95 -8.84 -33.04 -30.60
C GLY A 95 -10.18 -32.33 -30.66
N THR A 96 -10.76 -31.92 -29.51
CA THR A 96 -12.10 -31.30 -29.46
C THR A 96 -12.08 -29.79 -29.37
N ILE A 97 -10.88 -29.15 -29.46
CA ILE A 97 -10.72 -27.71 -29.46
C ILE A 97 -9.89 -27.26 -30.68
N GLY A 98 -10.22 -26.15 -31.28
CA GLY A 98 -9.45 -25.58 -32.38
C GLY A 98 -8.15 -24.94 -31.88
N ARG A 99 -7.14 -24.91 -32.76
CA ARG A 99 -5.84 -24.32 -32.43
C ARG A 99 -5.94 -22.87 -32.01
N LEU A 100 -6.74 -22.08 -32.73
CA LEU A 100 -6.91 -20.65 -32.42
C LEU A 100 -7.52 -20.47 -31.05
N GLU A 101 -8.58 -21.19 -30.75
CA GLU A 101 -9.26 -21.16 -29.45
C GLU A 101 -8.31 -21.55 -28.31
N TYR A 102 -7.50 -22.58 -28.54
CA TYR A 102 -6.47 -23.01 -27.57
C TYR A 102 -5.45 -21.93 -27.30
N LEU A 103 -4.94 -21.27 -28.36
CA LEU A 103 -3.98 -20.17 -28.21
C LEU A 103 -4.59 -18.96 -27.51
N GLN A 104 -5.86 -18.67 -27.77
CA GLN A 104 -6.58 -17.60 -27.06
C GLN A 104 -6.67 -17.90 -25.56
N GLN A 105 -6.93 -19.15 -25.20
CA GLN A 105 -6.97 -19.56 -23.80
C GLN A 105 -5.59 -19.46 -23.13
N LYS A 106 -4.53 -19.83 -23.85
CA LYS A 106 -3.14 -19.66 -23.36
C LYS A 106 -2.82 -18.20 -23.11
N ASN A 107 -3.23 -17.32 -24.02
CA ASN A 107 -3.02 -15.88 -23.88
C ASN A 107 -3.80 -15.32 -22.69
N SER A 108 -5.02 -15.76 -22.47
CA SER A 108 -5.84 -15.36 -21.32
C SER A 108 -5.19 -15.79 -20.00
N TYR A 109 -4.65 -16.99 -19.95
CA TYR A 109 -3.94 -17.49 -18.78
C TYR A 109 -2.68 -16.65 -18.50
N ALA A 110 -1.89 -16.38 -19.52
CA ALA A 110 -0.69 -15.55 -19.39
C ALA A 110 -1.03 -14.13 -18.92
N ALA A 111 -2.14 -13.55 -19.39
CA ALA A 111 -2.60 -12.24 -18.95
C ALA A 111 -2.96 -12.24 -17.47
N ARG A 112 -3.58 -13.32 -16.96
CA ARG A 112 -3.90 -13.43 -15.54
C ARG A 112 -2.66 -13.62 -14.68
N GLU A 113 -1.66 -14.33 -15.16
CA GLU A 113 -0.37 -14.45 -14.47
C GLU A 113 0.31 -13.08 -14.34
N THR A 114 0.32 -12.31 -15.42
CA THR A 114 0.87 -10.95 -15.41
C THR A 114 0.11 -10.04 -14.45
N ALA A 115 -1.22 -10.16 -14.41
CA ALA A 115 -2.05 -9.37 -13.51
C ALA A 115 -1.71 -9.64 -12.03
N VAL A 116 -1.44 -10.91 -11.67
CA VAL A 116 -1.02 -11.27 -10.31
C VAL A 116 0.32 -10.62 -9.98
N LYS A 117 1.28 -10.69 -10.89
CA LYS A 117 2.61 -10.09 -10.68
C LYS A 117 2.52 -8.57 -10.51
N THR A 118 1.69 -7.92 -11.33
CA THR A 118 1.48 -6.47 -11.25
C THR A 118 0.82 -6.09 -9.92
N ALA A 119 -0.18 -6.84 -9.49
CA ALA A 119 -0.87 -6.58 -8.22
C ALA A 119 0.06 -6.83 -7.03
N ASP A 120 0.91 -7.85 -7.09
CA ASP A 120 1.89 -8.16 -6.06
C ASP A 120 2.91 -7.01 -5.92
N LEU A 121 3.42 -6.51 -7.05
CA LEU A 121 4.35 -5.38 -7.04
C LEU A 121 3.69 -4.13 -6.47
N ALA A 122 2.44 -3.85 -6.86
CA ALA A 122 1.72 -2.69 -6.33
C ALA A 122 1.49 -2.79 -4.82
N LEU A 123 1.19 -3.98 -4.32
CA LEU A 123 1.06 -4.23 -2.88
C LEU A 123 2.39 -4.00 -2.17
N PHE A 124 3.47 -4.52 -2.70
CA PHE A 124 4.81 -4.33 -2.15
C PHE A 124 5.17 -2.84 -2.06
N GLN A 125 4.91 -2.09 -3.13
CA GLN A 125 5.18 -0.65 -3.17
C GLN A 125 4.35 0.11 -2.13
N ALA A 126 3.07 -0.25 -1.97
CA ALA A 126 2.22 0.37 -0.96
C ALA A 126 2.73 0.09 0.46
N MET A 127 3.19 -1.13 0.73
CA MET A 127 3.75 -1.52 2.02
C MET A 127 5.07 -0.79 2.30
N GLU A 128 5.92 -0.63 1.29
CA GLU A 128 7.17 0.13 1.44
C GLU A 128 6.90 1.59 1.75
N THR A 129 5.95 2.21 1.06
CA THR A 129 5.57 3.60 1.31
C THR A 129 5.03 3.76 2.74
N TYR A 130 4.21 2.82 3.19
CA TYR A 130 3.69 2.82 4.56
C TYR A 130 4.82 2.72 5.58
N ASP A 131 5.76 1.80 5.38
CA ASP A 131 6.88 1.59 6.30
C ASP A 131 7.78 2.83 6.38
N GLN A 132 8.04 3.46 5.24
CA GLN A 132 8.83 4.70 5.21
C GLN A 132 8.16 5.82 6.00
N ALA A 133 6.84 5.92 5.92
CA ALA A 133 6.08 6.90 6.70
C ALA A 133 6.20 6.63 8.19
N VAL A 134 6.11 5.37 8.61
CA VAL A 134 6.28 4.96 10.02
C VAL A 134 7.68 5.31 10.52
N GLU A 135 8.69 5.18 9.66
CA GLU A 135 10.08 5.51 9.99
C GLU A 135 10.34 7.02 10.05
N GLY A 136 9.37 7.84 9.71
CA GLY A 136 9.50 9.29 9.78
C GLY A 136 9.78 9.99 8.45
N ASN A 137 9.73 9.28 7.32
CA ASN A 137 10.03 9.81 6.00
C ASN A 137 8.82 10.39 5.29
N LEU A 138 7.75 10.69 6.03
CA LEU A 138 6.56 11.33 5.49
C LEU A 138 6.77 12.85 5.48
N GLY A 139 6.72 13.45 4.29
CA GLY A 139 6.83 14.91 4.14
C GLY A 139 5.57 15.58 4.66
N VAL A 140 5.74 16.59 5.53
CA VAL A 140 4.67 17.49 5.98
C VAL A 140 5.14 18.92 5.84
N SER A 141 4.27 19.76 5.29
CA SER A 141 4.55 21.18 5.05
C SER A 141 3.82 22.10 6.02
#